data_037fe2621c36cfb138c492a88ca39cb4
#
_entry.id   037fe2621c36cfb138c492a88ca39cb4
#
_cell.length_a   1.000
_cell.length_b   1.000
_cell.length_c   1.000
_cell.angle_alpha   90.00
_cell.angle_beta   90.00
_cell.angle_gamma   90.00
#
_symmetry.space_group_name_H-M   'P 1'
#
loop_
_entity.id
_entity.type
_entity.pdbx_description
1 polymer ?
#
loop_
_entity_poly.entity_id
_entity_poly.type
_entity_poly.pdbx_seq_one_letter_code
_entity_poly.pdbx_strand_id
1 'polypeptide(L)'
;LEMINAESDAIPNPIVGDVIFTMSDDDYAVVEKSFGNFDSEAEAKELIPTVLMDKYPVWGNKSSATVTFKLYNKKNDEKSLIVYEVQSGDYSAAGLKYSSISSDAQAIQLLDHLFPSPDYRVLVSLTYDEYDSGITTEVDNGFIYVNNTWEKSTGITADEYASMGESRAQFSNEDEALVKIPVYLKNKFAYQAPAAGDIEGVMYKLYVTDKQDVDEDGSTSDKTVYSYVVFYIYDGMDWLKYNNTIEQTIQFGHDGSVWVPDNTIKYTLIRNADYEYMSAQLTGNSDFD
;
A
#
# COMPACT_ATOMS: atom_id res chain seq x y z
N LEU A 1 11.65 -50.83 23.16
CA LEU A 1 11.64 -49.56 22.39
C LEU A 1 10.39 -49.45 21.54
N GLU A 2 10.00 -50.45 20.74
CA GLU A 2 8.79 -50.43 19.92
C GLU A 2 7.48 -50.27 20.73
N MET A 3 7.40 -50.95 21.91
CA MET A 3 6.22 -50.76 22.79
C MET A 3 6.17 -49.39 23.42
N ILE A 4 7.31 -48.78 23.77
CA ILE A 4 7.36 -47.43 24.33
C ILE A 4 6.95 -46.39 23.27
N ASN A 5 7.36 -46.59 22.02
CA ASN A 5 6.95 -45.71 20.94
C ASN A 5 5.44 -45.82 20.61
N ALA A 6 4.89 -47.06 20.60
CA ALA A 6 3.47 -47.30 20.39
C ALA A 6 2.58 -46.72 21.52
N GLU A 7 3.05 -46.76 22.77
CA GLU A 7 2.34 -46.11 23.89
C GLU A 7 2.48 -44.59 23.86
N SER A 8 3.62 -44.04 23.43
CA SER A 8 3.83 -42.61 23.25
C SER A 8 2.95 -42.04 22.15
N ASP A 9 2.80 -42.74 21.03
CA ASP A 9 1.96 -42.36 19.90
C ASP A 9 0.45 -42.50 20.21
N ALA A 10 0.08 -43.29 21.22
CA ALA A 10 -1.29 -43.47 21.67
C ALA A 10 -1.73 -42.41 22.73
N ILE A 11 -0.81 -41.60 23.26
CA ILE A 11 -1.17 -40.52 24.18
C ILE A 11 -1.70 -39.35 23.34
N PRO A 12 -3.01 -39.06 23.39
CA PRO A 12 -3.54 -37.88 22.69
C PRO A 12 -2.81 -36.66 23.22
N ASN A 13 -2.27 -35.82 22.33
CA ASN A 13 -1.69 -34.55 22.73
C ASN A 13 -2.82 -33.72 23.37
N PRO A 14 -2.81 -33.51 24.70
CA PRO A 14 -3.94 -32.93 25.41
C PRO A 14 -3.99 -31.41 25.28
N ILE A 15 -2.95 -30.78 24.71
CA ILE A 15 -2.84 -29.33 24.70
C ILE A 15 -3.44 -28.81 23.40
N VAL A 16 -4.59 -28.17 23.53
CA VAL A 16 -5.25 -27.41 22.47
C VAL A 16 -5.18 -25.93 22.85
N GLY A 17 -4.64 -25.12 21.96
CA GLY A 17 -4.53 -23.68 22.14
C GLY A 17 -5.22 -22.91 21.03
N ASP A 18 -5.59 -21.68 21.35
CA ASP A 18 -6.10 -20.69 20.38
C ASP A 18 -5.38 -19.36 20.65
N VAL A 19 -4.75 -18.78 19.65
CA VAL A 19 -3.94 -17.57 19.79
C VAL A 19 -4.15 -16.61 18.63
N ILE A 20 -4.08 -15.33 18.95
CA ILE A 20 -4.02 -14.24 17.97
C ILE A 20 -2.78 -13.42 18.30
N PHE A 21 -1.87 -13.26 17.36
CA PHE A 21 -0.67 -12.44 17.55
C PHE A 21 -0.15 -11.85 16.25
N THR A 22 0.63 -10.79 16.39
CA THR A 22 1.42 -10.21 15.30
C THR A 22 2.86 -10.70 15.40
N MET A 23 3.45 -11.11 14.28
CA MET A 23 4.84 -11.56 14.23
C MET A 23 5.80 -10.45 14.66
N SER A 24 6.72 -10.79 15.54
CA SER A 24 7.85 -9.97 15.97
C SER A 24 9.07 -10.18 15.06
N ASP A 25 10.09 -9.33 15.21
CA ASP A 25 11.36 -9.48 14.50
C ASP A 25 12.03 -10.82 14.83
N ASP A 26 11.91 -11.31 16.08
CA ASP A 26 12.41 -12.63 16.48
C ASP A 26 11.65 -13.77 15.76
N ASP A 27 10.35 -13.63 15.54
CA ASP A 27 9.57 -14.61 14.78
C ASP A 27 10.01 -14.69 13.31
N TYR A 28 10.31 -13.54 12.69
CA TYR A 28 10.90 -13.51 11.34
C TYR A 28 12.31 -14.12 11.30
N ALA A 29 13.11 -13.94 12.36
CA ALA A 29 14.45 -14.52 12.44
C ALA A 29 14.43 -16.06 12.45
N VAL A 30 13.40 -16.71 13.04
CA VAL A 30 13.20 -18.17 13.02
C VAL A 30 13.19 -18.72 11.60
N VAL A 31 12.67 -17.95 10.64
CA VAL A 31 12.53 -18.33 9.22
C VAL A 31 13.47 -17.54 8.29
N GLU A 32 14.55 -17.00 8.87
CA GLU A 32 15.63 -16.30 8.16
C GLU A 32 15.16 -15.06 7.35
N LYS A 33 14.06 -14.42 7.76
CA LYS A 33 13.54 -13.19 7.13
C LYS A 33 14.10 -11.95 7.82
N SER A 34 15.33 -11.58 7.49
CA SER A 34 16.07 -10.46 8.12
C SER A 34 15.45 -9.08 7.91
N PHE A 35 14.56 -8.91 6.92
CA PHE A 35 13.84 -7.64 6.69
C PHE A 35 12.51 -7.55 7.45
N GLY A 36 12.13 -8.57 8.22
CA GLY A 36 10.89 -8.59 8.99
C GLY A 36 9.62 -8.57 8.14
N ASN A 37 9.65 -9.19 6.96
CA ASN A 37 8.49 -9.35 6.07
C ASN A 37 8.66 -10.58 5.16
N PHE A 38 7.56 -11.03 4.56
CA PHE A 38 7.55 -12.03 3.50
C PHE A 38 7.39 -11.37 2.13
N ASP A 39 7.87 -12.02 1.08
CA ASP A 39 7.79 -11.53 -0.29
C ASP A 39 6.43 -11.85 -0.95
N SER A 40 5.67 -12.82 -0.40
CA SER A 40 4.35 -13.19 -0.87
C SER A 40 3.52 -13.89 0.21
N GLU A 41 2.19 -13.92 0.02
CA GLU A 41 1.29 -14.68 0.87
C GLU A 41 1.57 -16.20 0.79
N ALA A 42 1.99 -16.70 -0.38
CA ALA A 42 2.37 -18.10 -0.56
C ALA A 42 3.58 -18.46 0.32
N GLU A 43 4.59 -17.62 0.33
CA GLU A 43 5.77 -17.80 1.19
C GLU A 43 5.40 -17.73 2.68
N ALA A 44 4.53 -16.78 3.07
CA ALA A 44 4.04 -16.68 4.43
C ALA A 44 3.31 -17.96 4.86
N LYS A 45 2.45 -18.51 4.00
CA LYS A 45 1.75 -19.79 4.25
C LYS A 45 2.69 -20.98 4.41
N GLU A 46 3.83 -20.96 3.73
CA GLU A 46 4.84 -22.01 3.81
C GLU A 46 5.71 -21.89 5.09
N LEU A 47 6.10 -20.66 5.45
CA LEU A 47 7.10 -20.45 6.51
C LEU A 47 6.50 -20.25 7.91
N ILE A 48 5.32 -19.64 8.04
CA ILE A 48 4.66 -19.40 9.35
C ILE A 48 4.43 -20.71 10.13
N PRO A 49 4.08 -21.86 9.53
CA PRO A 49 4.04 -23.12 10.25
C PRO A 49 5.29 -23.44 11.07
N THR A 50 6.47 -23.12 10.56
CA THR A 50 7.75 -23.31 11.28
C THR A 50 7.82 -22.40 12.51
N VAL A 51 7.42 -21.15 12.39
CA VAL A 51 7.35 -20.21 13.54
C VAL A 51 6.36 -20.72 14.59
N LEU A 52 5.21 -21.23 14.18
CA LEU A 52 4.20 -21.77 15.09
C LEU A 52 4.69 -23.03 15.80
N MET A 53 5.44 -23.90 15.13
CA MET A 53 6.02 -25.07 15.76
C MET A 53 7.11 -24.71 16.78
N ASP A 54 7.93 -23.71 16.48
CA ASP A 54 8.93 -23.20 17.43
C ASP A 54 8.27 -22.55 18.65
N LYS A 55 7.26 -21.74 18.44
CA LYS A 55 6.57 -20.97 19.50
C LYS A 55 5.63 -21.82 20.36
N TYR A 56 5.00 -22.83 19.79
CA TYR A 56 4.01 -23.69 20.42
C TYR A 56 4.28 -25.18 20.20
N PRO A 57 5.45 -25.69 20.64
CA PRO A 57 5.92 -27.04 20.28
C PRO A 57 5.08 -28.18 20.88
N VAL A 58 4.24 -27.88 21.87
CA VAL A 58 3.40 -28.88 22.55
C VAL A 58 1.92 -28.81 22.17
N TRP A 59 1.54 -27.89 21.30
CA TRP A 59 0.17 -27.81 20.82
C TRP A 59 -0.09 -28.86 19.75
N GLY A 60 -1.30 -29.40 19.74
CA GLY A 60 -1.67 -30.47 18.85
C GLY A 60 -2.97 -30.23 18.12
N ASN A 61 -3.58 -31.32 17.64
CA ASN A 61 -4.79 -31.31 16.85
C ASN A 61 -5.89 -30.42 17.42
N LYS A 62 -6.55 -29.65 16.59
CA LYS A 62 -7.57 -28.62 16.88
C LYS A 62 -7.04 -27.32 17.51
N SER A 63 -5.73 -27.15 17.66
CA SER A 63 -5.19 -25.85 17.98
C SER A 63 -5.34 -24.89 16.79
N SER A 64 -5.53 -23.61 17.06
CA SER A 64 -5.63 -22.55 16.06
C SER A 64 -4.74 -21.37 16.38
N ALA A 65 -4.23 -20.71 15.33
CA ALA A 65 -3.46 -19.49 15.44
C ALA A 65 -3.88 -18.51 14.34
N THR A 66 -4.27 -17.30 14.75
CA THR A 66 -4.49 -16.18 13.82
C THR A 66 -3.25 -15.30 13.85
N VAL A 67 -2.53 -15.27 12.76
CA VAL A 67 -1.20 -14.64 12.67
C VAL A 67 -1.26 -13.45 11.74
N THR A 68 -0.94 -12.26 12.29
CA THR A 68 -0.72 -11.03 11.51
C THR A 68 0.75 -10.89 11.19
N PHE A 69 1.08 -10.62 9.95
CA PHE A 69 2.44 -10.51 9.43
C PHE A 69 2.55 -9.43 8.36
N LYS A 70 3.79 -9.02 8.05
CA LYS A 70 4.09 -8.02 7.02
C LYS A 70 4.42 -8.69 5.70
N LEU A 71 3.81 -8.20 4.62
CA LEU A 71 4.18 -8.49 3.24
C LEU A 71 4.93 -7.32 2.62
N TYR A 72 5.98 -7.63 1.87
CA TYR A 72 6.63 -6.64 1.04
C TYR A 72 5.69 -6.17 -0.09
N ASN A 73 5.45 -4.88 -0.15
CA ASN A 73 4.60 -4.24 -1.15
C ASN A 73 5.20 -2.89 -1.55
N LYS A 74 6.25 -2.96 -2.36
CA LYS A 74 6.96 -1.76 -2.80
C LYS A 74 6.08 -0.87 -3.66
N LYS A 75 6.05 0.42 -3.34
CA LYS A 75 5.55 1.48 -4.20
C LYS A 75 6.69 2.12 -4.97
N ASN A 76 6.37 2.71 -6.11
CA ASN A 76 7.35 3.32 -7.00
C ASN A 76 7.61 4.76 -6.57
N ASP A 77 8.68 4.97 -5.79
CA ASP A 77 9.25 6.27 -5.45
C ASP A 77 10.24 6.70 -6.53
N GLU A 78 10.00 7.83 -7.19
CA GLU A 78 10.84 8.35 -8.27
C GLU A 78 11.14 9.82 -8.09
N LYS A 79 12.17 10.29 -8.80
CA LYS A 79 12.46 11.72 -8.96
C LYS A 79 12.57 12.08 -10.44
N SER A 80 12.19 13.30 -10.80
CA SER A 80 12.23 13.78 -12.20
C SER A 80 12.39 15.29 -12.30
N LEU A 81 12.92 15.73 -13.43
CA LEU A 81 12.90 17.12 -13.87
C LEU A 81 11.81 17.39 -14.91
N ILE A 82 11.02 16.36 -15.30
CA ILE A 82 9.99 16.52 -16.33
C ILE A 82 8.78 17.22 -15.71
N VAL A 83 8.53 18.45 -16.12
CA VAL A 83 7.38 19.26 -15.76
C VAL A 83 6.68 19.67 -17.04
N TYR A 84 5.36 19.47 -17.10
CA TYR A 84 4.55 19.85 -18.25
C TYR A 84 3.28 20.59 -17.81
N GLU A 85 3.08 21.78 -18.33
CA GLU A 85 1.86 22.56 -18.17
C GLU A 85 0.95 22.37 -19.40
N VAL A 86 -0.23 21.79 -19.18
CA VAL A 86 -1.16 21.41 -20.23
C VAL A 86 -1.74 22.65 -20.89
N GLN A 87 -1.59 22.75 -22.19
CA GLN A 87 -2.15 23.83 -22.98
C GLN A 87 -3.56 23.48 -23.46
N SER A 88 -4.38 24.49 -23.72
CA SER A 88 -5.79 24.29 -24.13
C SER A 88 -5.94 23.42 -25.38
N GLY A 89 -4.93 23.42 -26.27
CA GLY A 89 -4.91 22.60 -27.47
C GLY A 89 -4.67 21.12 -27.20
N ASP A 90 -3.97 20.77 -26.12
CA ASP A 90 -3.58 19.40 -25.79
C ASP A 90 -4.79 18.53 -25.46
N TYR A 91 -5.78 19.09 -24.75
CA TYR A 91 -7.02 18.37 -24.47
C TYR A 91 -7.74 17.91 -25.74
N SER A 92 -7.90 18.82 -26.68
CA SER A 92 -8.56 18.49 -27.95
C SER A 92 -7.70 17.56 -28.83
N ALA A 93 -6.39 17.72 -28.82
CA ALA A 93 -5.47 16.84 -29.55
C ALA A 93 -5.46 15.42 -28.99
N ALA A 94 -5.60 15.28 -27.67
CA ALA A 94 -5.79 13.99 -26.98
C ALA A 94 -7.21 13.41 -27.16
N GLY A 95 -8.13 14.11 -27.87
CA GLY A 95 -9.51 13.65 -28.11
C GLY A 95 -10.46 13.90 -26.93
N LEU A 96 -10.08 14.75 -25.99
CA LEU A 96 -10.95 15.16 -24.88
C LEU A 96 -11.95 16.24 -25.34
N LYS A 97 -13.18 16.15 -24.82
CA LYS A 97 -14.26 17.06 -25.21
C LYS A 97 -14.16 18.44 -24.57
N TYR A 98 -13.59 18.51 -23.39
CA TYR A 98 -13.48 19.75 -22.60
C TYR A 98 -12.00 20.03 -22.30
N SER A 99 -11.69 21.31 -22.04
CA SER A 99 -10.35 21.74 -21.64
C SER A 99 -10.15 21.55 -20.13
N SER A 100 -10.58 20.39 -19.61
CA SER A 100 -10.41 20.00 -18.21
C SER A 100 -10.54 18.48 -18.09
N ILE A 101 -9.99 17.92 -17.03
CA ILE A 101 -9.99 16.50 -16.70
C ILE A 101 -10.97 16.27 -15.54
N SER A 102 -11.84 15.27 -15.66
CA SER A 102 -12.80 14.89 -14.62
C SER A 102 -12.65 13.44 -14.13
N SER A 103 -11.64 12.73 -14.61
CA SER A 103 -11.34 11.37 -14.18
C SER A 103 -9.90 10.97 -14.47
N ASP A 104 -9.36 10.01 -13.74
CA ASP A 104 -8.02 9.47 -13.98
C ASP A 104 -7.88 8.87 -15.39
N ALA A 105 -8.95 8.27 -15.94
CA ALA A 105 -8.93 7.74 -17.30
C ALA A 105 -8.68 8.85 -18.35
N GLN A 106 -9.22 10.06 -18.14
CA GLN A 106 -8.95 11.19 -19.02
C GLN A 106 -7.52 11.73 -18.85
N ALA A 107 -6.98 11.71 -17.61
CA ALA A 107 -5.59 12.07 -17.36
C ALA A 107 -4.64 11.09 -18.07
N ILE A 108 -4.90 9.80 -18.00
CA ILE A 108 -4.13 8.76 -18.69
C ILE A 108 -4.22 8.97 -20.21
N GLN A 109 -5.41 9.22 -20.75
CA GLN A 109 -5.58 9.49 -22.19
C GLN A 109 -4.76 10.70 -22.66
N LEU A 110 -4.73 11.78 -21.87
CA LEU A 110 -3.93 12.96 -22.15
C LEU A 110 -2.43 12.65 -22.10
N LEU A 111 -1.98 11.94 -21.06
CA LEU A 111 -0.58 11.55 -20.90
C LEU A 111 -0.10 10.61 -22.01
N ASP A 112 -0.91 9.65 -22.44
CA ASP A 112 -0.59 8.75 -23.56
C ASP A 112 -0.44 9.54 -24.87
N HIS A 113 -1.18 10.64 -25.04
CA HIS A 113 -1.02 11.53 -26.18
C HIS A 113 0.25 12.37 -26.07
N LEU A 114 0.53 12.97 -24.93
CA LEU A 114 1.70 13.83 -24.69
C LEU A 114 3.01 13.04 -24.67
N PHE A 115 2.98 11.82 -24.15
CA PHE A 115 4.14 10.93 -23.97
C PHE A 115 3.85 9.56 -24.59
N PRO A 116 3.84 9.44 -25.93
CA PRO A 116 3.38 8.21 -26.62
C PRO A 116 4.32 7.00 -26.46
N SER A 117 5.51 7.18 -25.94
CA SER A 117 6.49 6.11 -25.72
C SER A 117 7.30 6.41 -24.46
N PRO A 118 6.66 6.47 -23.29
CA PRO A 118 7.35 6.81 -22.06
C PRO A 118 8.28 5.68 -21.61
N ASP A 119 9.41 6.05 -21.04
CA ASP A 119 10.29 5.08 -20.38
C ASP A 119 9.61 4.49 -19.14
N TYR A 120 9.93 3.22 -18.83
CA TYR A 120 9.45 2.58 -17.59
C TYR A 120 9.94 3.36 -16.36
N ARG A 121 9.02 3.67 -15.46
CA ARG A 121 9.22 4.46 -14.22
C ARG A 121 9.51 5.95 -14.47
N VAL A 122 9.26 6.49 -15.65
CA VAL A 122 9.33 7.94 -15.83
C VAL A 122 8.26 8.62 -14.96
N LEU A 123 8.64 9.69 -14.26
CA LEU A 123 7.75 10.55 -13.49
C LEU A 123 7.55 11.87 -14.26
N VAL A 124 6.32 12.27 -14.43
CA VAL A 124 5.93 13.58 -15.00
C VAL A 124 5.17 14.37 -13.93
N SER A 125 5.60 15.62 -13.68
CA SER A 125 4.79 16.62 -12.97
C SER A 125 3.90 17.29 -14.01
N LEU A 126 2.58 17.10 -13.90
CA LEU A 126 1.60 17.61 -14.85
C LEU A 126 0.71 18.66 -14.19
N THR A 127 0.75 19.88 -14.68
CA THR A 127 -0.16 20.95 -14.29
C THR A 127 -1.32 21.01 -15.28
N TYR A 128 -2.55 20.89 -14.80
CA TYR A 128 -3.75 20.83 -15.64
C TYR A 128 -5.00 21.32 -14.91
N ASP A 129 -6.05 21.62 -15.66
CA ASP A 129 -7.38 21.97 -15.13
C ASP A 129 -8.15 20.69 -14.74
N GLU A 130 -8.44 20.50 -13.47
CA GLU A 130 -9.30 19.43 -12.95
C GLU A 130 -10.71 19.94 -12.71
N TYR A 131 -11.70 19.23 -13.24
CA TYR A 131 -13.12 19.53 -13.03
C TYR A 131 -13.72 18.54 -12.05
N ASP A 132 -14.16 19.04 -10.91
CA ASP A 132 -14.90 18.27 -9.92
C ASP A 132 -16.13 19.07 -9.43
N SER A 133 -17.27 18.38 -9.38
CA SER A 133 -18.52 18.88 -8.75
C SER A 133 -18.94 20.29 -9.18
N GLY A 134 -18.70 20.66 -10.44
CA GLY A 134 -19.08 21.98 -10.99
C GLY A 134 -18.00 23.06 -10.89
N ILE A 135 -16.84 22.72 -10.35
CA ILE A 135 -15.70 23.63 -10.16
C ILE A 135 -14.53 23.14 -10.99
N THR A 136 -13.87 24.05 -11.68
CA THR A 136 -12.59 23.79 -12.34
C THR A 136 -11.47 24.43 -11.53
N THR A 137 -10.45 23.64 -11.20
CA THR A 137 -9.31 24.07 -10.40
C THR A 137 -8.03 23.61 -11.08
N GLU A 138 -7.05 24.49 -11.19
CA GLU A 138 -5.70 24.10 -11.61
C GLU A 138 -5.04 23.26 -10.53
N VAL A 139 -4.51 22.12 -10.93
CA VAL A 139 -3.80 21.16 -10.06
C VAL A 139 -2.45 20.77 -10.66
N ASP A 140 -1.52 20.41 -9.79
CA ASP A 140 -0.18 19.93 -10.17
C ASP A 140 -0.02 18.53 -9.58
N ASN A 141 -0.21 17.48 -10.39
CA ASN A 141 -0.15 16.09 -9.94
C ASN A 141 1.04 15.36 -10.58
N GLY A 142 1.57 14.36 -9.87
CA GLY A 142 2.58 13.46 -10.38
C GLY A 142 1.98 12.25 -11.06
N PHE A 143 2.62 11.79 -12.14
CA PHE A 143 2.24 10.57 -12.82
C PHE A 143 3.49 9.73 -13.12
N ILE A 144 3.51 8.49 -12.65
CA ILE A 144 4.59 7.52 -12.89
C ILE A 144 4.10 6.47 -13.88
N TYR A 145 4.89 6.21 -14.95
CA TYR A 145 4.55 5.17 -15.92
C TYR A 145 5.05 3.81 -15.45
N VAL A 146 4.11 2.94 -15.02
CA VAL A 146 4.37 1.60 -14.52
C VAL A 146 3.29 0.63 -15.01
N ASN A 147 3.62 -0.63 -15.21
CA ASN A 147 2.67 -1.66 -15.64
C ASN A 147 1.90 -1.27 -16.93
N ASN A 148 2.55 -0.55 -17.85
CA ASN A 148 1.99 -0.04 -19.09
C ASN A 148 0.81 0.94 -18.91
N THR A 149 0.80 1.70 -17.81
CA THR A 149 -0.18 2.74 -17.53
C THR A 149 0.43 3.81 -16.63
N TRP A 150 -0.26 4.93 -16.46
CA TRP A 150 0.13 6.02 -15.58
C TRP A 150 -0.53 5.85 -14.21
N GLU A 151 0.27 5.88 -13.16
CA GLU A 151 -0.17 5.88 -11.75
C GLU A 151 -0.08 7.30 -11.20
N LYS A 152 -1.22 7.85 -10.75
CA LYS A 152 -1.34 9.21 -10.20
C LYS A 152 -0.78 9.27 -8.78
N SER A 153 -0.13 10.40 -8.48
CA SER A 153 0.25 10.83 -7.13
C SER A 153 -0.27 12.24 -6.90
N THR A 154 -0.85 12.46 -5.73
CA THR A 154 -1.39 13.78 -5.36
C THR A 154 -0.27 14.82 -5.28
N GLY A 155 -0.40 15.89 -6.03
CA GLY A 155 0.56 17.01 -5.99
C GLY A 155 0.21 18.05 -4.93
N ILE A 156 1.15 18.96 -4.72
CA ILE A 156 1.02 20.09 -3.81
C ILE A 156 1.05 21.37 -4.63
N THR A 157 -0.04 22.13 -4.60
CA THR A 157 -0.16 23.39 -5.32
C THR A 157 0.64 24.53 -4.67
N ALA A 158 0.86 25.62 -5.40
CA ALA A 158 1.56 26.80 -4.88
C ALA A 158 0.90 27.37 -3.61
N ASP A 159 -0.44 27.43 -3.58
CA ASP A 159 -1.19 27.92 -2.42
C ASP A 159 -1.07 26.96 -1.22
N GLU A 160 -1.03 25.65 -1.46
CA GLU A 160 -0.81 24.66 -0.41
C GLU A 160 0.62 24.74 0.16
N TYR A 161 1.66 24.94 -0.67
CA TYR A 161 3.01 25.25 -0.19
C TYR A 161 3.03 26.51 0.67
N ALA A 162 2.39 27.58 0.22
CA ALA A 162 2.30 28.81 0.98
C ALA A 162 1.58 28.62 2.34
N SER A 163 0.54 27.79 2.38
CA SER A 163 -0.18 27.44 3.61
C SER A 163 0.68 26.67 4.62
N MET A 164 1.66 25.90 4.13
CA MET A 164 2.66 25.20 4.95
C MET A 164 3.85 26.10 5.35
N GLY A 165 3.82 27.39 4.96
CA GLY A 165 4.87 28.38 5.29
C GLY A 165 6.01 28.43 4.30
N GLU A 166 5.88 27.79 3.12
CA GLU A 166 6.90 27.89 2.08
C GLU A 166 6.79 29.23 1.33
N SER A 167 7.94 29.82 1.02
CA SER A 167 7.99 31.07 0.23
C SER A 167 7.94 30.82 -1.28
N ARG A 168 8.05 29.58 -1.71
CA ARG A 168 7.99 29.11 -3.09
C ARG A 168 7.23 27.79 -3.15
N ALA A 169 6.77 27.41 -4.33
CA ALA A 169 6.07 26.13 -4.56
C ALA A 169 7.02 24.92 -4.52
N GLN A 170 7.81 24.82 -3.44
CA GLN A 170 8.80 23.75 -3.22
C GLN A 170 9.31 23.76 -1.78
N PHE A 171 9.79 22.63 -1.30
CA PHE A 171 10.55 22.56 -0.04
C PHE A 171 12.03 22.87 -0.25
N SER A 172 12.69 23.34 0.80
CA SER A 172 14.11 23.66 0.82
C SER A 172 15.00 22.49 1.26
N ASN A 173 14.41 21.49 1.93
CA ASN A 173 15.09 20.27 2.34
C ASN A 173 14.08 19.11 2.52
N GLU A 174 14.58 17.88 2.45
CA GLU A 174 13.77 16.67 2.54
C GLU A 174 13.17 16.45 3.94
N ASP A 175 13.93 16.74 5.01
CA ASP A 175 13.45 16.56 6.38
C ASP A 175 12.23 17.43 6.66
N GLU A 176 12.22 18.66 6.14
CA GLU A 176 11.07 19.55 6.22
C GLU A 176 9.87 19.00 5.47
N ALA A 177 10.06 18.51 4.25
CA ALA A 177 9.01 17.88 3.45
C ALA A 177 8.38 16.70 4.20
N LEU A 178 9.19 15.79 4.73
CA LEU A 178 8.74 14.59 5.44
C LEU A 178 7.95 14.90 6.72
N VAL A 179 8.19 16.05 7.36
CA VAL A 179 7.43 16.50 8.54
C VAL A 179 6.12 17.18 8.14
N LYS A 180 6.12 18.00 7.07
CA LYS A 180 4.96 18.81 6.68
C LYS A 180 3.92 18.00 5.87
N ILE A 181 4.34 17.08 5.01
CA ILE A 181 3.43 16.32 4.14
C ILE A 181 2.39 15.49 4.93
N PRO A 182 2.72 14.77 6.03
CA PRO A 182 1.70 14.07 6.83
C PRO A 182 0.60 15.00 7.35
N VAL A 183 0.97 16.20 7.80
CA VAL A 183 0.02 17.21 8.28
C VAL A 183 -0.83 17.76 7.14
N TYR A 184 -0.21 17.99 5.98
CA TYR A 184 -0.91 18.40 4.77
C TYR A 184 -1.95 17.34 4.34
N LEU A 185 -1.59 16.06 4.29
CA LEU A 185 -2.51 14.97 3.95
C LEU A 185 -3.68 14.89 4.92
N LYS A 186 -3.42 15.01 6.22
CA LYS A 186 -4.46 15.01 7.25
C LYS A 186 -5.49 16.14 7.03
N ASN A 187 -5.04 17.31 6.63
CA ASN A 187 -5.92 18.43 6.31
C ASN A 187 -6.65 18.23 4.97
N LYS A 188 -5.94 17.81 3.92
CA LYS A 188 -6.49 17.61 2.57
C LYS A 188 -7.59 16.56 2.56
N PHE A 189 -7.39 15.47 3.27
CA PHE A 189 -8.33 14.35 3.34
C PHE A 189 -9.25 14.36 4.56
N ALA A 190 -9.31 15.46 5.31
CA ALA A 190 -10.10 15.56 6.53
C ALA A 190 -11.60 15.21 6.35
N TYR A 191 -12.14 15.43 5.16
CA TYR A 191 -13.55 15.19 4.83
C TYR A 191 -13.79 13.96 3.96
N GLN A 192 -12.72 13.26 3.55
CA GLN A 192 -12.82 12.07 2.69
C GLN A 192 -12.85 10.76 3.49
N ALA A 193 -12.67 10.84 4.82
CA ALA A 193 -12.70 9.72 5.76
C ALA A 193 -11.85 8.51 5.29
N PRO A 194 -10.53 8.67 5.14
CA PRO A 194 -9.65 7.58 4.73
C PRO A 194 -9.76 6.40 5.71
N ALA A 195 -9.65 5.18 5.19
CA ALA A 195 -9.63 3.97 6.00
C ALA A 195 -8.20 3.61 6.43
N ALA A 196 -8.06 3.00 7.60
CA ALA A 196 -6.75 2.47 8.01
C ALA A 196 -6.23 1.47 6.95
N GLY A 197 -4.99 1.67 6.52
CA GLY A 197 -4.37 0.90 5.44
C GLY A 197 -4.40 1.57 4.07
N ASP A 198 -5.13 2.68 3.91
CA ASP A 198 -5.10 3.46 2.66
C ASP A 198 -3.70 4.03 2.43
N ILE A 199 -3.23 3.92 1.19
CA ILE A 199 -1.90 4.40 0.79
C ILE A 199 -2.07 5.53 -0.23
N GLU A 200 -1.42 6.66 0.05
CA GLU A 200 -1.42 7.83 -0.81
C GLU A 200 -0.01 8.16 -1.30
N GLY A 201 0.14 8.33 -2.61
CA GLY A 201 1.35 8.86 -3.23
C GLY A 201 1.28 10.38 -3.28
N VAL A 202 2.32 11.05 -2.80
CA VAL A 202 2.43 12.51 -2.82
C VAL A 202 3.61 12.93 -3.67
N MET A 203 3.33 13.69 -4.73
CA MET A 203 4.37 14.37 -5.47
C MET A 203 4.66 15.73 -4.81
N TYR A 204 5.91 15.97 -4.50
CA TYR A 204 6.37 17.26 -3.98
C TYR A 204 7.62 17.74 -4.72
N LYS A 205 7.82 19.06 -4.73
CA LYS A 205 8.99 19.71 -5.33
C LYS A 205 10.02 20.01 -4.26
N LEU A 206 11.28 19.71 -4.56
CA LEU A 206 12.42 19.91 -3.65
C LEU A 206 13.55 20.64 -4.36
N TYR A 207 14.00 21.75 -3.78
CA TYR A 207 15.16 22.48 -4.24
C TYR A 207 16.44 21.77 -3.76
N VAL A 208 17.28 21.40 -4.71
CA VAL A 208 18.53 20.68 -4.44
C VAL A 208 19.70 21.33 -5.17
N THR A 209 20.92 21.07 -4.67
CA THR A 209 22.14 21.31 -5.43
C THR A 209 22.58 19.97 -6.01
N ASP A 210 22.48 19.81 -7.33
CA ASP A 210 22.94 18.62 -8.01
C ASP A 210 24.45 18.69 -8.26
N LYS A 211 25.09 17.52 -8.25
CA LYS A 211 26.50 17.35 -8.62
C LYS A 211 26.67 17.01 -10.10
N GLN A 212 25.58 16.93 -10.84
CA GLN A 212 25.55 16.72 -12.27
C GLN A 212 25.36 18.07 -12.96
N ASP A 213 25.95 18.23 -14.13
CA ASP A 213 25.69 19.36 -15.02
C ASP A 213 24.28 19.16 -15.63
N VAL A 214 23.28 19.76 -15.00
CA VAL A 214 21.85 19.54 -15.32
C VAL A 214 21.41 20.49 -16.46
N ASP A 215 22.04 21.66 -16.57
CA ASP A 215 21.71 22.67 -17.58
C ASP A 215 22.77 22.77 -18.71
N GLU A 216 23.75 21.84 -18.70
CA GLU A 216 24.80 21.71 -19.72
C GLU A 216 25.72 22.96 -19.84
N ASP A 217 25.88 23.73 -18.75
CA ASP A 217 26.75 24.90 -18.72
C ASP A 217 28.22 24.59 -18.38
N GLY A 218 28.51 23.31 -18.07
CA GLY A 218 29.83 22.81 -17.68
C GLY A 218 30.10 22.88 -16.17
N SER A 219 29.11 23.30 -15.37
CA SER A 219 29.16 23.30 -13.92
C SER A 219 28.74 21.93 -13.35
N THR A 220 29.21 21.57 -12.17
CA THR A 220 28.77 20.37 -11.43
C THR A 220 28.18 20.74 -10.09
N SER A 221 27.54 21.90 -10.00
CA SER A 221 26.91 22.43 -8.78
C SER A 221 25.60 23.12 -9.09
N ASP A 222 24.82 22.53 -9.97
CA ASP A 222 23.58 23.11 -10.46
C ASP A 222 22.52 23.11 -9.37
N LYS A 223 21.82 24.23 -9.30
CA LYS A 223 20.68 24.39 -8.41
C LYS A 223 19.41 24.17 -9.21
N THR A 224 18.68 23.13 -8.86
CA THR A 224 17.48 22.76 -9.58
C THR A 224 16.36 22.31 -8.66
N VAL A 225 15.16 22.18 -9.19
CA VAL A 225 13.98 21.71 -8.47
C VAL A 225 13.55 20.38 -9.08
N TYR A 226 13.70 19.31 -8.32
CA TYR A 226 13.17 18.02 -8.70
C TYR A 226 11.76 17.82 -8.18
N SER A 227 10.94 17.12 -8.96
CA SER A 227 9.73 16.48 -8.45
C SER A 227 10.09 15.12 -7.87
N TYR A 228 9.61 14.84 -6.66
CA TYR A 228 9.75 13.55 -5.97
C TYR A 228 8.38 12.97 -5.69
N VAL A 229 8.27 11.64 -5.64
CA VAL A 229 7.10 10.96 -5.10
C VAL A 229 7.49 10.21 -3.84
N VAL A 230 6.70 10.38 -2.79
CA VAL A 230 6.79 9.63 -1.54
C VAL A 230 5.42 9.08 -1.18
N PHE A 231 5.39 7.90 -0.57
CA PHE A 231 4.13 7.27 -0.19
C PHE A 231 3.92 7.32 1.31
N TYR A 232 2.66 7.51 1.68
CA TYR A 232 2.19 7.51 3.06
C TYR A 232 1.06 6.50 3.22
N ILE A 233 0.97 5.89 4.39
CA ILE A 233 -0.11 4.98 4.79
C ILE A 233 -0.88 5.60 5.95
N TYR A 234 -2.21 5.53 5.90
CA TYR A 234 -3.06 6.00 6.98
C TYR A 234 -3.26 4.89 8.01
N ASP A 235 -2.93 5.15 9.28
CA ASP A 235 -3.06 4.16 10.37
C ASP A 235 -4.43 4.16 11.07
N GLY A 236 -5.35 5.01 10.60
CA GLY A 236 -6.66 5.27 11.20
C GLY A 236 -6.70 6.56 12.02
N MET A 237 -5.55 7.23 12.21
CA MET A 237 -5.41 8.49 12.95
C MET A 237 -4.50 9.49 12.23
N ASP A 238 -3.36 9.02 11.76
CA ASP A 238 -2.33 9.84 11.13
C ASP A 238 -1.78 9.18 9.85
N TRP A 239 -1.18 10.01 9.00
CA TRP A 239 -0.45 9.56 7.82
C TRP A 239 1.01 9.32 8.19
N LEU A 240 1.48 8.08 8.04
CA LEU A 240 2.84 7.66 8.33
C LEU A 240 3.60 7.40 7.03
N LYS A 241 4.91 7.70 6.99
CA LYS A 241 5.73 7.34 5.83
C LYS A 241 5.61 5.85 5.56
N TYR A 242 5.24 5.50 4.34
CA TYR A 242 5.08 4.11 3.93
C TYR A 242 6.44 3.40 3.82
N ASN A 243 6.57 2.25 4.47
CA ASN A 243 7.81 1.49 4.55
C ASN A 243 7.88 0.32 3.56
N ASN A 244 7.05 0.34 2.51
CA ASN A 244 6.92 -0.72 1.50
C ASN A 244 6.45 -2.08 2.05
N THR A 245 5.69 -2.08 3.14
CA THR A 245 5.05 -3.27 3.68
C THR A 245 3.58 -3.01 3.98
N ILE A 246 2.77 -4.05 3.81
CA ILE A 246 1.37 -4.08 4.27
C ILE A 246 1.20 -5.22 5.27
N GLU A 247 0.26 -5.07 6.19
CA GLU A 247 -0.10 -6.14 7.11
C GLU A 247 -1.15 -7.06 6.50
N GLN A 248 -0.96 -8.36 6.69
CA GLN A 248 -1.96 -9.39 6.36
C GLN A 248 -2.16 -10.31 7.55
N THR A 249 -3.32 -10.95 7.60
CA THR A 249 -3.66 -11.91 8.65
C THR A 249 -4.12 -13.21 8.02
N ILE A 250 -3.54 -14.32 8.49
CA ILE A 250 -3.94 -15.67 8.08
C ILE A 250 -4.20 -16.50 9.33
N GLN A 251 -5.24 -17.33 9.27
CA GLN A 251 -5.52 -18.35 10.27
C GLN A 251 -4.82 -19.65 9.91
N PHE A 252 -4.25 -20.31 10.92
CA PHE A 252 -3.65 -21.63 10.83
C PHE A 252 -4.33 -22.57 11.81
N GLY A 253 -4.53 -23.83 11.40
CA GLY A 253 -4.99 -24.92 12.22
C GLY A 253 -3.90 -26.00 12.38
N HIS A 254 -3.84 -26.69 13.52
CA HIS A 254 -2.97 -27.83 13.72
C HIS A 254 -3.74 -29.12 13.41
N ASP A 255 -3.31 -29.89 12.40
CA ASP A 255 -3.99 -31.08 11.91
C ASP A 255 -3.69 -32.36 12.73
N GLY A 256 -2.83 -32.25 13.72
CA GLY A 256 -2.33 -33.35 14.56
C GLY A 256 -0.84 -33.63 14.32
N SER A 257 -0.29 -33.18 13.20
CA SER A 257 1.11 -33.37 12.84
C SER A 257 1.82 -32.05 12.57
N VAL A 258 1.18 -31.13 11.86
CA VAL A 258 1.75 -29.85 11.46
C VAL A 258 0.71 -28.73 11.49
N TRP A 259 1.17 -27.51 11.48
CA TRP A 259 0.34 -26.33 11.26
C TRP A 259 0.09 -26.18 9.76
N VAL A 260 -1.16 -25.96 9.39
CA VAL A 260 -1.59 -25.73 8.00
C VAL A 260 -2.44 -24.48 7.89
N PRO A 261 -2.37 -23.72 6.81
CA PRO A 261 -3.29 -22.61 6.58
C PRO A 261 -4.74 -23.11 6.66
N ASP A 262 -5.54 -22.44 7.48
CA ASP A 262 -6.93 -22.82 7.73
C ASP A 262 -7.86 -21.72 7.19
N ASN A 263 -8.66 -22.07 6.21
CA ASN A 263 -9.67 -21.18 5.64
C ASN A 263 -11.03 -21.29 6.37
N THR A 264 -11.10 -22.01 7.48
CA THR A 264 -12.32 -22.16 8.26
C THR A 264 -12.71 -20.84 8.90
N ILE A 265 -13.82 -20.28 8.49
CA ILE A 265 -14.40 -19.09 9.10
C ILE A 265 -15.20 -19.55 10.34
N LYS A 266 -14.75 -19.20 11.53
CA LYS A 266 -15.52 -19.39 12.77
C LYS A 266 -16.57 -18.29 12.85
N TYR A 267 -17.83 -18.65 12.64
CA TYR A 267 -18.96 -17.74 12.75
C TYR A 267 -19.82 -18.10 13.97
N THR A 268 -20.06 -17.12 14.85
CA THR A 268 -20.98 -17.30 15.98
C THR A 268 -22.32 -16.66 15.66
N LEU A 269 -23.35 -17.46 15.51
CA LEU A 269 -24.71 -16.97 15.32
C LEU A 269 -25.25 -16.49 16.67
N ILE A 270 -25.53 -15.21 16.81
CA ILE A 270 -25.94 -14.57 18.07
C ILE A 270 -27.38 -14.05 18.05
N ARG A 271 -28.01 -13.99 16.87
CA ARG A 271 -29.37 -13.48 16.70
C ARG A 271 -30.20 -14.44 15.82
N ASN A 272 -31.53 -14.46 16.05
CA ASN A 272 -32.43 -15.26 15.22
C ASN A 272 -32.33 -14.93 13.72
N ALA A 273 -32.11 -13.65 13.38
CA ALA A 273 -31.90 -13.24 12.01
C ALA A 273 -30.68 -13.87 11.33
N ASP A 274 -29.63 -14.19 12.10
CA ASP A 274 -28.44 -14.86 11.57
C ASP A 274 -28.78 -16.32 11.22
N TYR A 275 -29.59 -17.01 12.05
CA TYR A 275 -30.08 -18.36 11.77
C TYR A 275 -31.04 -18.40 10.57
N GLU A 276 -31.97 -17.44 10.48
CA GLU A 276 -32.89 -17.31 9.36
C GLU A 276 -32.14 -17.07 8.04
N TYR A 277 -31.13 -16.18 8.06
CA TYR A 277 -30.28 -15.93 6.89
C TYR A 277 -29.53 -17.19 6.46
N MET A 278 -28.88 -17.89 7.39
CA MET A 278 -28.16 -19.13 7.09
C MET A 278 -29.10 -20.21 6.53
N SER A 279 -30.26 -20.39 7.15
CA SER A 279 -31.29 -21.35 6.67
C SER A 279 -31.72 -21.01 5.25
N ALA A 280 -31.97 -19.76 4.93
CA ALA A 280 -32.35 -19.32 3.57
C ALA A 280 -31.27 -19.57 2.53
N GLN A 281 -29.98 -19.43 2.90
CA GLN A 281 -28.85 -19.70 1.99
C GLN A 281 -28.60 -21.19 1.75
N LEU A 282 -28.97 -22.05 2.70
CA LEU A 282 -28.76 -23.49 2.63
C LEU A 282 -29.96 -24.25 2.05
N THR A 283 -31.11 -23.58 1.93
CA THR A 283 -32.33 -24.20 1.37
C THR A 283 -32.09 -24.65 -0.09
N GLY A 284 -32.27 -25.92 -0.36
CA GLY A 284 -32.04 -26.54 -1.67
C GLY A 284 -30.58 -26.98 -1.92
N ASN A 285 -29.70 -26.93 -0.92
CA ASN A 285 -28.39 -27.53 -0.99
C ASN A 285 -28.45 -28.96 -0.46
N SER A 286 -28.29 -29.98 -1.36
CA SER A 286 -28.44 -31.41 -1.07
C SER A 286 -27.46 -31.94 0.01
N ASP A 287 -26.46 -31.17 0.40
CA ASP A 287 -25.50 -31.52 1.46
C ASP A 287 -26.03 -31.20 2.86
N PHE A 288 -27.18 -30.50 2.96
CA PHE A 288 -27.78 -30.02 4.21
C PHE A 288 -29.27 -30.33 4.34
N ASP A 289 -29.90 -31.05 3.37
CA ASP A 289 -31.31 -31.52 3.43
C ASP A 289 -31.45 -32.86 4.13
#